data_7244272ee3d299adebb02c69da8df2aa
#
_entry.id   7244272ee3d299adebb02c69da8df2aa
#
_cell.length_a   1.000
_cell.length_b   1.000
_cell.length_c   1.000
_cell.angle_alpha   90.00
_cell.angle_beta   90.00
_cell.angle_gamma   90.00
#
_symmetry.space_group_name_H-M   'P 1'
#
loop_
_entity.id
_entity.type
_entity.pdbx_description
1 polymer ?
#
loop_
_entity_poly.entity_id
_entity_poly.type
_entity_poly.pdbx_seq_one_letter_code
_entity_poly.pdbx_strand_id
1 'polypeptide(L)'
;MKLPTCIPPRKRTLSIAVLAQALLAITGCAGVAVKRPTGPVLAPLPPLITAGAVHYSIRPGLSDIRFLVYRTGPLAAFGHNHVIRASGIRGDVYLNRDFALSGFDFTLPISAFRVDRPADRAAEGADFAAQPSAAAIAGTVHNMLGPAALDAAHYPDIRVRSVRLVGPEWGPEVTVRITLHGTERELSVPIALNNRGKLLTATGRFDIRQSDFGITPFSILGGGLQVADTVKVQFHIVAERD
;
A
#
# COMPACT_ATOMS: atom_id res chain seq x y z
N MET A 1 -9.60 -80.59 41.56
CA MET A 1 -9.26 -80.98 42.96
C MET A 1 -8.44 -79.85 43.58
N LYS A 2 -8.98 -79.25 44.65
CA LYS A 2 -8.38 -78.29 45.61
C LYS A 2 -8.08 -76.87 45.16
N LEU A 3 -8.94 -75.94 45.39
CA LEU A 3 -8.68 -74.65 45.98
C LEU A 3 -7.95 -74.79 47.33
N PRO A 4 -7.20 -73.87 47.79
CA PRO A 4 -7.60 -72.68 48.52
C PRO A 4 -6.58 -71.51 48.35
N THR A 5 -6.63 -70.36 48.86
CA THR A 5 -7.32 -69.64 49.92
C THR A 5 -7.03 -68.18 49.80
N CYS A 6 -7.95 -67.36 50.08
CA CYS A 6 -7.98 -65.93 50.18
C CYS A 6 -7.19 -65.41 51.38
N ILE A 7 -6.43 -64.28 51.23
CA ILE A 7 -5.98 -63.44 52.36
C ILE A 7 -6.15 -61.98 51.96
N PRO A 8 -6.85 -61.16 52.82
CA PRO A 8 -7.21 -59.80 52.48
C PRO A 8 -6.14 -58.77 52.89
N PRO A 9 -6.30 -57.51 52.43
CA PRO A 9 -5.25 -56.46 52.46
C PRO A 9 -5.27 -55.66 53.75
N ARG A 10 -4.11 -55.19 54.13
CA ARG A 10 -3.94 -54.18 55.17
C ARG A 10 -4.02 -52.79 54.58
N LYS A 11 -4.99 -52.03 55.08
CA LYS A 11 -5.10 -50.57 54.92
C LYS A 11 -3.93 -49.88 55.61
N ARG A 12 -3.22 -49.02 54.90
CA ARG A 12 -2.40 -47.97 55.52
C ARG A 12 -2.86 -46.66 54.95
N THR A 13 -3.55 -45.92 55.76
CA THR A 13 -3.80 -44.46 55.59
C THR A 13 -2.51 -43.72 55.83
N LEU A 14 -2.12 -42.94 54.83
CA LEU A 14 -1.13 -41.89 55.07
C LEU A 14 -1.66 -40.60 54.45
N SER A 15 -2.09 -39.70 55.31
CA SER A 15 -2.44 -38.33 54.98
C SER A 15 -1.16 -37.55 54.72
N ILE A 16 -1.00 -37.00 53.52
CA ILE A 16 -0.06 -35.93 53.28
C ILE A 16 -0.81 -34.83 52.55
N ALA A 17 -1.05 -33.77 53.30
CA ALA A 17 -1.47 -32.50 52.77
C ALA A 17 -0.28 -31.89 51.97
N VAL A 18 -0.42 -31.76 50.66
CA VAL A 18 0.51 -31.00 49.84
C VAL A 18 -0.23 -29.76 49.38
N LEU A 19 0.25 -28.65 49.87
CA LEU A 19 -0.09 -27.28 49.51
C LEU A 19 0.25 -27.08 48.00
N ALA A 20 -0.77 -27.01 47.14
CA ALA A 20 -0.58 -26.61 45.74
C ALA A 20 -0.58 -25.08 45.69
N GLN A 21 0.58 -24.48 45.64
CA GLN A 21 0.75 -23.08 45.19
C GLN A 21 0.62 -23.04 43.69
N ALA A 22 -0.53 -22.61 43.20
CA ALA A 22 -0.74 -22.29 41.79
C ALA A 22 0.01 -20.96 41.48
N LEU A 23 1.19 -21.04 40.90
CA LEU A 23 1.84 -19.91 40.23
C LEU A 23 1.04 -19.61 38.97
N LEU A 24 0.25 -18.54 39.00
CA LEU A 24 -0.37 -17.97 37.82
C LEU A 24 0.75 -17.27 37.01
N ALA A 25 1.31 -17.98 36.04
CA ALA A 25 2.17 -17.38 35.03
C ALA A 25 1.28 -16.54 34.11
N ILE A 26 1.24 -15.23 34.34
CA ILE A 26 0.70 -14.26 33.39
C ILE A 26 1.68 -14.19 32.23
N THR A 27 1.45 -15.00 31.21
CA THR A 27 2.11 -14.83 29.91
C THR A 27 1.55 -13.55 29.28
N GLY A 28 2.20 -12.44 29.55
CA GLY A 28 1.96 -11.19 28.83
C GLY A 28 2.24 -11.44 27.35
N CYS A 29 1.22 -11.29 26.51
CA CYS A 29 1.40 -11.13 25.07
C CYS A 29 2.29 -9.91 24.86
N ALA A 30 3.59 -10.11 24.72
CA ALA A 30 4.48 -9.10 24.20
C ALA A 30 4.03 -8.83 22.76
N GLY A 31 3.27 -7.78 22.57
CA GLY A 31 2.96 -7.28 21.22
C GLY A 31 4.28 -7.09 20.50
N VAL A 32 4.44 -7.78 19.38
CA VAL A 32 5.59 -7.56 18.49
C VAL A 32 5.51 -6.10 18.06
N ALA A 33 6.35 -5.26 18.63
CA ALA A 33 6.46 -3.87 18.21
C ALA A 33 6.93 -3.89 16.75
N VAL A 34 6.02 -3.59 15.84
CA VAL A 34 6.36 -3.38 14.43
C VAL A 34 7.34 -2.20 14.41
N LYS A 35 8.60 -2.51 14.14
CA LYS A 35 9.66 -1.53 14.05
C LYS A 35 9.32 -0.62 12.86
N ARG A 36 8.83 0.60 13.14
CA ARG A 36 8.63 1.59 12.09
C ARG A 36 9.95 1.83 11.37
N PRO A 37 9.97 1.88 10.04
CA PRO A 37 11.17 2.22 9.31
C PRO A 37 11.66 3.59 9.79
N THR A 38 12.88 3.67 10.27
CA THR A 38 13.54 4.93 10.62
C THR A 38 14.01 5.60 9.33
N GLY A 39 13.07 6.21 8.59
CA GLY A 39 13.42 7.12 7.50
C GLY A 39 13.81 8.50 8.05
N PRO A 40 14.41 9.35 7.23
CA PRO A 40 14.70 10.72 7.62
C PRO A 40 13.42 11.41 8.07
N VAL A 41 13.49 12.16 9.17
CA VAL A 41 12.38 13.01 9.62
C VAL A 41 12.23 14.12 8.60
N LEU A 42 11.12 14.10 7.88
CA LEU A 42 10.81 15.14 6.88
C LEU A 42 10.34 16.41 7.60
N ALA A 43 10.75 17.55 7.06
CA ALA A 43 10.26 18.84 7.56
C ALA A 43 8.74 18.96 7.33
N PRO A 44 7.99 19.67 8.18
CA PRO A 44 6.58 19.97 7.94
C PRO A 44 6.39 20.60 6.55
N LEU A 45 5.33 20.19 5.85
CA LEU A 45 4.98 20.79 4.56
C LEU A 45 4.47 22.22 4.77
N PRO A 46 4.98 23.21 4.01
CA PRO A 46 4.40 24.53 4.00
C PRO A 46 2.96 24.49 3.43
N PRO A 47 2.08 25.43 3.78
CA PRO A 47 0.77 25.51 3.16
C PRO A 47 0.89 25.75 1.66
N LEU A 48 -0.07 25.22 0.88
CA LEU A 48 -0.14 25.51 -0.54
C LEU A 48 -0.45 27.01 -0.74
N ILE A 49 0.18 27.61 -1.75
CA ILE A 49 -0.05 29.00 -2.10
C ILE A 49 -1.28 29.06 -3.00
N THR A 50 -2.42 29.40 -2.39
CA THR A 50 -3.72 29.48 -3.08
C THR A 50 -4.08 30.90 -3.51
N ALA A 51 -3.48 31.90 -2.87
CA ALA A 51 -3.75 33.30 -3.17
C ALA A 51 -3.27 33.66 -4.59
N GLY A 52 -4.18 34.12 -5.44
CA GLY A 52 -3.89 34.46 -6.83
C GLY A 52 -3.67 33.29 -7.78
N ALA A 53 -3.79 32.06 -7.28
CA ALA A 53 -3.73 30.85 -8.10
C ALA A 53 -5.05 30.61 -8.83
N VAL A 54 -4.98 30.00 -10.00
CA VAL A 54 -6.14 29.41 -10.66
C VAL A 54 -6.36 28.03 -10.04
N HIS A 55 -7.58 27.82 -9.54
CA HIS A 55 -7.99 26.56 -8.92
C HIS A 55 -8.55 25.59 -9.95
N TYR A 56 -8.17 24.33 -9.81
CA TYR A 56 -8.66 23.19 -10.60
C TYR A 56 -9.01 22.05 -9.65
N SER A 57 -10.21 21.49 -9.79
CA SER A 57 -10.66 20.30 -9.07
C SER A 57 -10.35 19.04 -9.88
N ILE A 58 -9.73 18.03 -9.26
CA ILE A 58 -9.41 16.76 -9.94
C ILE A 58 -10.70 16.03 -10.31
N ARG A 59 -10.75 15.53 -11.56
CA ARG A 59 -11.89 14.80 -12.12
C ARG A 59 -11.66 13.29 -12.07
N PRO A 60 -12.23 12.58 -11.07
CA PRO A 60 -11.96 11.15 -10.88
C PRO A 60 -12.32 10.30 -12.10
N GLY A 61 -13.43 10.63 -12.78
CA GLY A 61 -13.92 9.89 -13.94
C GLY A 61 -13.05 10.04 -15.20
N LEU A 62 -12.20 11.06 -15.25
CA LEU A 62 -11.27 11.33 -16.36
C LEU A 62 -9.81 10.98 -16.01
N SER A 63 -9.56 10.64 -14.76
CA SER A 63 -8.22 10.34 -14.24
C SER A 63 -7.97 8.83 -14.18
N ASP A 64 -6.74 8.43 -14.42
CA ASP A 64 -6.28 7.04 -14.39
C ASP A 64 -4.93 6.96 -13.70
N ILE A 65 -4.85 6.18 -12.62
CA ILE A 65 -3.59 5.86 -11.93
C ILE A 65 -3.49 4.36 -11.83
N ARG A 66 -2.40 3.78 -12.30
CA ARG A 66 -2.15 2.34 -12.29
C ARG A 66 -0.86 2.03 -11.56
N PHE A 67 -0.92 0.97 -10.76
CA PHE A 67 0.23 0.35 -10.13
C PHE A 67 0.46 -0.99 -10.83
N LEU A 68 1.63 -1.12 -11.45
CA LEU A 68 2.05 -2.36 -12.11
C LEU A 68 2.95 -3.13 -11.15
N VAL A 69 2.45 -4.26 -10.71
CA VAL A 69 3.06 -5.10 -9.68
C VAL A 69 3.59 -6.37 -10.33
N TYR A 70 4.88 -6.57 -10.25
CA TYR A 70 5.55 -7.70 -10.88
C TYR A 70 5.83 -8.82 -9.89
N ARG A 71 5.71 -10.05 -10.36
CA ARG A 71 6.16 -11.25 -9.67
C ARG A 71 7.66 -11.42 -9.79
N THR A 72 8.28 -12.06 -8.80
CA THR A 72 9.70 -12.39 -8.78
C THR A 72 9.95 -13.70 -8.03
N GLY A 73 11.19 -14.15 -7.97
CA GLY A 73 11.60 -15.38 -7.31
C GLY A 73 11.73 -16.58 -8.26
N PRO A 74 12.35 -17.67 -7.80
CA PRO A 74 12.58 -18.87 -8.63
C PRO A 74 11.33 -19.52 -9.21
N LEU A 75 10.19 -19.36 -8.53
CA LEU A 75 8.88 -19.88 -8.93
C LEU A 75 7.98 -18.82 -9.54
N ALA A 76 8.52 -17.69 -9.99
CA ALA A 76 7.75 -16.60 -10.56
C ALA A 76 6.84 -17.03 -11.73
N ALA A 77 7.26 -18.06 -12.51
CA ALA A 77 6.46 -18.59 -13.62
C ALA A 77 5.06 -19.08 -13.18
N PHE A 78 4.88 -19.46 -11.93
CA PHE A 78 3.61 -19.94 -11.38
C PHE A 78 2.70 -18.83 -10.80
N GLY A 79 3.18 -17.59 -10.76
CA GLY A 79 2.41 -16.45 -10.31
C GLY A 79 1.92 -15.58 -11.46
N HIS A 80 1.37 -14.42 -11.12
CA HIS A 80 0.86 -13.43 -12.07
C HIS A 80 1.45 -12.06 -11.76
N ASN A 81 1.64 -11.24 -12.78
CA ASN A 81 1.76 -9.80 -12.60
C ASN A 81 0.37 -9.21 -12.41
N HIS A 82 0.24 -8.14 -11.64
CA HIS A 82 -1.04 -7.52 -11.34
C HIS A 82 -1.09 -6.06 -11.79
N VAL A 83 -2.23 -5.65 -12.32
CA VAL A 83 -2.56 -4.25 -12.60
C VAL A 83 -3.56 -3.80 -11.55
N ILE A 84 -3.18 -2.83 -10.74
CA ILE A 84 -4.05 -2.24 -9.73
C ILE A 84 -4.39 -0.83 -10.18
N ARG A 85 -5.66 -0.58 -10.46
CA ARG A 85 -6.16 0.74 -10.81
C ARG A 85 -6.66 1.46 -9.57
N ALA A 86 -6.11 2.63 -9.25
CA ALA A 86 -6.68 3.52 -8.26
C ALA A 86 -7.89 4.25 -8.85
N SER A 87 -8.99 4.23 -8.12
CA SER A 87 -10.22 4.94 -8.47
C SER A 87 -10.60 5.88 -7.34
N GLY A 88 -11.45 6.87 -7.62
CA GLY A 88 -11.95 7.77 -6.59
C GLY A 88 -10.95 8.79 -6.08
N ILE A 89 -9.94 9.14 -6.87
CA ILE A 89 -9.00 10.23 -6.58
C ILE A 89 -9.78 11.51 -6.25
N ARG A 90 -9.35 12.25 -5.22
CA ARG A 90 -9.95 13.52 -4.80
C ARG A 90 -8.83 14.50 -4.46
N GLY A 91 -8.98 15.73 -4.87
CA GLY A 91 -8.02 16.77 -4.55
C GLY A 91 -8.03 17.91 -5.55
N ASP A 92 -7.09 18.81 -5.35
CA ASP A 92 -7.08 20.13 -5.97
C ASP A 92 -5.67 20.46 -6.50
N VAL A 93 -5.66 21.27 -7.54
CA VAL A 93 -4.44 21.84 -8.13
C VAL A 93 -4.57 23.38 -8.13
N TYR A 94 -3.52 24.02 -7.70
CA TYR A 94 -3.40 25.48 -7.66
C TYR A 94 -2.30 25.90 -8.61
N LEU A 95 -2.68 26.46 -9.76
CA LEU A 95 -1.73 26.91 -10.78
C LEU A 95 -1.50 28.43 -10.61
N ASN A 96 -0.29 28.78 -10.18
CA ASN A 96 0.12 30.16 -10.00
C ASN A 96 0.74 30.73 -11.27
N ARG A 97 0.71 32.06 -11.40
CA ARG A 97 1.36 32.79 -12.49
C ARG A 97 2.88 32.56 -12.46
N ASP A 98 3.49 32.57 -11.27
CA ASP A 98 4.82 32.00 -11.06
C ASP A 98 4.65 30.49 -10.85
N PHE A 99 5.02 29.72 -11.86
CA PHE A 99 4.81 28.27 -11.87
C PHE A 99 5.48 27.56 -10.71
N ALA A 100 6.60 28.04 -10.21
CA ALA A 100 7.29 27.45 -9.05
C ALA A 100 6.47 27.50 -7.75
N LEU A 101 5.49 28.41 -7.68
CA LEU A 101 4.56 28.56 -6.54
C LEU A 101 3.29 27.72 -6.70
N SER A 102 3.14 27.03 -7.84
CA SER A 102 2.02 26.11 -8.07
C SER A 102 2.13 24.88 -7.18
N GLY A 103 0.98 24.22 -6.97
CA GLY A 103 0.99 23.02 -6.15
C GLY A 103 -0.32 22.25 -6.21
N PHE A 104 -0.30 21.06 -5.64
CA PHE A 104 -1.46 20.18 -5.56
C PHE A 104 -1.44 19.35 -4.28
N ASP A 105 -2.61 18.87 -3.92
CA ASP A 105 -2.85 17.89 -2.86
C ASP A 105 -3.97 16.97 -3.31
N PHE A 106 -3.77 15.66 -3.22
CA PHE A 106 -4.81 14.70 -3.52
C PHE A 106 -4.69 13.42 -2.69
N THR A 107 -5.81 12.72 -2.60
CA THR A 107 -5.98 11.49 -1.85
C THR A 107 -6.52 10.39 -2.74
N LEU A 108 -6.00 9.16 -2.56
CA LEU A 108 -6.44 7.95 -3.20
C LEU A 108 -7.03 7.02 -2.14
N PRO A 109 -8.36 6.81 -2.09
CA PRO A 109 -8.97 5.87 -1.15
C PRO A 109 -8.64 4.42 -1.57
N ILE A 110 -7.94 3.68 -0.71
CA ILE A 110 -7.48 2.31 -0.99
C ILE A 110 -8.68 1.36 -1.25
N SER A 111 -9.80 1.59 -0.58
CA SER A 111 -11.04 0.82 -0.78
C SER A 111 -11.62 0.92 -2.20
N ALA A 112 -11.25 1.97 -2.93
CA ALA A 112 -11.68 2.17 -4.32
C ALA A 112 -10.75 1.52 -5.35
N PHE A 113 -9.67 0.84 -4.93
CA PHE A 113 -8.75 0.17 -5.84
C PHE A 113 -9.42 -1.02 -6.52
N ARG A 114 -9.07 -1.25 -7.77
CA ARG A 114 -9.56 -2.36 -8.60
C ARG A 114 -8.38 -3.15 -9.14
N VAL A 115 -8.39 -4.45 -8.87
CA VAL A 115 -7.31 -5.37 -9.23
C VAL A 115 -7.69 -6.14 -10.48
N ASP A 116 -6.78 -6.18 -11.45
CA ASP A 116 -6.79 -7.05 -12.62
C ASP A 116 -8.08 -7.00 -13.46
N ARG A 117 -8.66 -5.82 -13.64
CA ARG A 117 -9.77 -5.69 -14.60
C ARG A 117 -9.27 -6.04 -16.00
N PRO A 118 -10.01 -6.82 -16.79
CA PRO A 118 -9.56 -7.26 -18.13
C PRO A 118 -9.11 -6.11 -19.04
N ALA A 119 -9.85 -4.99 -19.02
CA ALA A 119 -9.51 -3.81 -19.81
C ALA A 119 -8.20 -3.14 -19.36
N ASP A 120 -7.94 -3.09 -18.04
CA ASP A 120 -6.72 -2.49 -17.49
C ASP A 120 -5.50 -3.37 -17.84
N ARG A 121 -5.63 -4.70 -17.74
CA ARG A 121 -4.58 -5.65 -18.13
C ARG A 121 -4.26 -5.61 -19.63
N ALA A 122 -5.30 -5.57 -20.47
CA ALA A 122 -5.13 -5.50 -21.92
C ALA A 122 -4.36 -4.26 -22.40
N ALA A 123 -4.43 -3.18 -21.63
CA ALA A 123 -3.71 -1.93 -21.94
C ALA A 123 -2.22 -1.97 -21.60
N GLU A 124 -1.75 -2.98 -20.80
CA GLU A 124 -0.37 -3.03 -20.30
C GLU A 124 0.54 -4.02 -21.05
N GLY A 125 0.02 -4.65 -22.11
CA GLY A 125 0.81 -5.50 -23.02
C GLY A 125 1.07 -6.93 -22.51
N ALA A 126 2.09 -7.57 -23.09
CA ALA A 126 2.33 -9.00 -22.97
C ALA A 126 2.59 -9.50 -21.55
N ASP A 127 3.26 -8.71 -20.71
CA ASP A 127 3.56 -9.06 -19.32
C ASP A 127 2.30 -9.25 -18.47
N PHE A 128 1.16 -8.71 -18.91
CA PHE A 128 -0.13 -8.76 -18.25
C PHE A 128 -1.20 -9.52 -19.06
N ALA A 129 -0.82 -10.24 -20.12
CA ALA A 129 -1.76 -10.96 -20.99
C ALA A 129 -2.48 -12.12 -20.27
N ALA A 130 -1.81 -12.77 -19.29
CA ALA A 130 -2.44 -13.81 -18.50
C ALA A 130 -3.64 -13.25 -17.71
N GLN A 131 -4.76 -14.00 -17.70
CA GLN A 131 -5.97 -13.60 -16.97
C GLN A 131 -6.08 -14.41 -15.69
N PRO A 132 -5.85 -13.82 -14.50
CA PRO A 132 -6.06 -14.51 -13.23
C PRO A 132 -7.52 -14.91 -13.05
N SER A 133 -7.77 -16.04 -12.38
CA SER A 133 -9.14 -16.43 -12.02
C SER A 133 -9.76 -15.45 -11.02
N ALA A 134 -11.08 -15.43 -10.92
CA ALA A 134 -11.78 -14.60 -9.93
C ALA A 134 -11.33 -14.89 -8.49
N ALA A 135 -11.05 -16.16 -8.18
CA ALA A 135 -10.53 -16.55 -6.87
C ALA A 135 -9.11 -16.00 -6.62
N ALA A 136 -8.23 -16.02 -7.62
CA ALA A 136 -6.90 -15.45 -7.54
C ALA A 136 -6.96 -13.92 -7.33
N ILE A 137 -7.83 -13.22 -8.06
CA ILE A 137 -8.06 -11.78 -7.91
C ILE A 137 -8.55 -11.47 -6.49
N ALA A 138 -9.54 -12.22 -5.97
CA ALA A 138 -10.05 -12.03 -4.61
C ALA A 138 -8.95 -12.25 -3.56
N GLY A 139 -8.11 -13.27 -3.72
CA GLY A 139 -6.95 -13.51 -2.86
C GLY A 139 -5.95 -12.36 -2.91
N THR A 140 -5.67 -11.82 -4.10
CA THR A 140 -4.80 -10.64 -4.26
C THR A 140 -5.37 -9.42 -3.56
N VAL A 141 -6.66 -9.14 -3.71
CA VAL A 141 -7.35 -8.03 -3.02
C VAL A 141 -7.25 -8.20 -1.50
N HIS A 142 -7.51 -9.41 -0.99
CA HIS A 142 -7.43 -9.71 0.44
C HIS A 142 -6.02 -9.46 0.99
N ASN A 143 -5.00 -9.98 0.32
CA ASN A 143 -3.61 -9.79 0.73
C ASN A 143 -3.17 -8.33 0.64
N MET A 144 -3.54 -7.64 -0.45
CA MET A 144 -3.21 -6.22 -0.65
C MET A 144 -3.80 -5.32 0.43
N LEU A 145 -5.06 -5.55 0.83
CA LEU A 145 -5.74 -4.72 1.82
C LEU A 145 -5.36 -5.09 3.26
N GLY A 146 -4.75 -6.25 3.45
CA GLY A 146 -4.41 -6.80 4.75
C GLY A 146 -3.26 -6.09 5.46
N PRO A 147 -3.07 -6.40 6.77
CA PRO A 147 -2.08 -5.72 7.62
C PRO A 147 -0.63 -5.96 7.22
N ALA A 148 -0.35 -7.00 6.44
CA ALA A 148 1.00 -7.28 5.93
C ALA A 148 1.39 -6.46 4.70
N ALA A 149 0.43 -5.77 4.06
CA ALA A 149 0.67 -4.94 2.87
C ALA A 149 0.19 -3.51 3.10
N LEU A 150 -0.98 -3.11 2.60
CA LEU A 150 -1.45 -1.73 2.72
C LEU A 150 -2.07 -1.39 4.07
N ASP A 151 -2.47 -2.39 4.85
CA ASP A 151 -3.16 -2.23 6.15
C ASP A 151 -4.30 -1.20 6.07
N ALA A 152 -5.20 -1.42 5.12
CA ALA A 152 -6.24 -0.47 4.75
C ALA A 152 -7.20 -0.13 5.91
N ALA A 153 -7.25 -0.96 6.96
CA ALA A 153 -8.03 -0.69 8.16
C ALA A 153 -7.45 0.47 8.99
N HIS A 154 -6.13 0.60 9.05
CA HIS A 154 -5.45 1.67 9.78
C HIS A 154 -5.04 2.82 8.87
N TYR A 155 -4.77 2.54 7.60
CA TYR A 155 -4.30 3.51 6.60
C TYR A 155 -5.22 3.47 5.36
N PRO A 156 -6.44 4.03 5.44
CA PRO A 156 -7.44 3.90 4.39
C PRO A 156 -7.12 4.67 3.11
N ASP A 157 -6.18 5.61 3.18
CA ASP A 157 -5.87 6.53 2.09
C ASP A 157 -4.37 6.62 1.82
N ILE A 158 -4.02 6.75 0.55
CA ILE A 158 -2.72 7.26 0.12
C ILE A 158 -2.86 8.75 -0.13
N ARG A 159 -1.97 9.57 0.45
CA ARG A 159 -1.94 11.02 0.23
C ARG A 159 -0.72 11.39 -0.59
N VAL A 160 -0.92 12.31 -1.52
CA VAL A 160 0.16 12.83 -2.38
C VAL A 160 0.06 14.34 -2.42
N ARG A 161 1.17 15.01 -2.10
CA ARG A 161 1.24 16.47 -2.09
C ARG A 161 2.52 16.96 -2.74
N SER A 162 2.42 18.00 -3.54
CA SER A 162 3.60 18.69 -4.09
C SER A 162 4.39 19.38 -3.00
N VAL A 163 5.72 19.28 -3.10
CA VAL A 163 6.68 19.98 -2.23
C VAL A 163 7.37 21.07 -2.99
N ARG A 164 7.80 20.79 -4.23
CA ARG A 164 8.53 21.72 -5.08
C ARG A 164 8.33 21.36 -6.55
N LEU A 165 8.19 22.38 -7.38
CA LEU A 165 8.14 22.26 -8.84
C LEU A 165 9.36 22.95 -9.44
N VAL A 166 10.05 22.28 -10.39
CA VAL A 166 11.24 22.80 -11.04
C VAL A 166 11.16 22.52 -12.53
N GLY A 167 11.61 23.45 -13.35
CA GLY A 167 11.63 23.31 -14.80
C GLY A 167 10.48 24.03 -15.50
N PRO A 168 10.32 23.81 -16.80
CA PRO A 168 9.28 24.47 -17.60
C PRO A 168 7.89 23.93 -17.27
N GLU A 169 6.86 24.76 -17.42
CA GLU A 169 5.46 24.40 -17.13
C GLU A 169 5.00 23.13 -17.86
N TRP A 170 5.41 22.93 -19.11
CA TRP A 170 5.01 21.78 -19.92
C TRP A 170 5.67 20.45 -19.52
N GLY A 171 6.78 20.49 -18.76
CA GLY A 171 7.55 19.32 -18.38
C GLY A 171 8.33 19.51 -17.08
N PRO A 172 7.67 19.79 -15.96
CA PRO A 172 8.35 19.99 -14.70
C PRO A 172 8.82 18.67 -14.08
N GLU A 173 9.86 18.78 -13.30
CA GLU A 173 10.21 17.80 -12.27
C GLU A 173 9.56 18.24 -10.95
N VAL A 174 8.71 17.39 -10.40
CA VAL A 174 7.97 17.70 -9.19
C VAL A 174 8.43 16.82 -8.04
N THR A 175 8.95 17.44 -7.00
CA THR A 175 9.13 16.73 -5.72
C THR A 175 7.77 16.57 -5.07
N VAL A 176 7.34 15.32 -4.86
CA VAL A 176 6.10 14.97 -4.18
C VAL A 176 6.38 14.31 -2.85
N ARG A 177 5.57 14.60 -1.85
CA ARG A 177 5.50 13.82 -0.62
C ARG A 177 4.35 12.85 -0.71
N ILE A 178 4.65 11.56 -0.55
CA ILE A 178 3.69 10.47 -0.54
C ILE A 178 3.59 9.95 0.88
N THR A 179 2.36 9.89 1.43
CA THR A 179 2.05 9.18 2.67
C THR A 179 1.37 7.87 2.30
N LEU A 180 2.03 6.76 2.57
CA LEU A 180 1.57 5.41 2.31
C LEU A 180 1.88 4.54 3.53
N HIS A 181 0.94 3.73 3.98
CA HIS A 181 1.12 2.82 5.12
C HIS A 181 1.68 3.55 6.37
N GLY A 182 1.19 4.77 6.63
CA GLY A 182 1.64 5.60 7.74
C GLY A 182 3.07 6.15 7.64
N THR A 183 3.75 5.94 6.51
CA THR A 183 5.13 6.39 6.26
C THR A 183 5.14 7.45 5.17
N GLU A 184 5.92 8.52 5.40
CA GLU A 184 6.09 9.59 4.42
C GLU A 184 7.43 9.46 3.69
N ARG A 185 7.41 9.67 2.35
CA ARG A 185 8.61 9.75 1.51
C ARG A 185 8.48 10.88 0.50
N GLU A 186 9.60 11.51 0.20
CA GLU A 186 9.70 12.46 -0.90
C GLU A 186 10.38 11.80 -2.09
N LEU A 187 9.77 12.00 -3.27
CA LEU A 187 10.23 11.46 -4.53
C LEU A 187 10.20 12.56 -5.59
N SER A 188 11.15 12.53 -6.49
CA SER A 188 11.16 13.38 -7.68
C SER A 188 10.46 12.67 -8.83
N VAL A 189 9.43 13.29 -9.40
CA VAL A 189 8.59 12.73 -10.45
C VAL A 189 8.58 13.64 -11.65
N PRO A 190 9.05 13.18 -12.82
CA PRO A 190 8.91 13.91 -14.07
C PRO A 190 7.46 13.89 -14.54
N ILE A 191 6.91 15.03 -14.89
CA ILE A 191 5.52 15.20 -15.30
C ILE A 191 5.47 15.86 -16.67
N ALA A 192 4.67 15.35 -17.59
CA ALA A 192 4.24 16.11 -18.75
C ALA A 192 2.92 16.81 -18.40
N LEU A 193 2.91 18.14 -18.43
CA LEU A 193 1.76 18.96 -18.10
C LEU A 193 1.19 19.60 -19.36
N ASN A 194 -0.13 19.57 -19.50
CA ASN A 194 -0.85 20.19 -20.60
C ASN A 194 -2.02 20.99 -20.04
N ASN A 195 -2.02 22.28 -20.32
CA ASN A 195 -3.09 23.21 -19.92
C ASN A 195 -3.85 23.64 -21.18
N ARG A 196 -5.09 23.20 -21.31
CA ARG A 196 -5.98 23.51 -22.44
C ARG A 196 -7.29 24.11 -21.95
N GLY A 197 -7.29 25.42 -21.77
CA GLY A 197 -8.48 26.16 -21.36
C GLY A 197 -8.95 25.79 -19.97
N LYS A 198 -10.00 24.98 -19.89
CA LYS A 198 -10.56 24.54 -18.60
C LYS A 198 -9.91 23.27 -18.06
N LEU A 199 -9.19 22.51 -18.86
CA LEU A 199 -8.61 21.24 -18.47
C LEU A 199 -7.11 21.36 -18.28
N LEU A 200 -6.64 20.89 -17.14
CA LEU A 200 -5.24 20.66 -16.82
C LEU A 200 -5.01 19.16 -16.77
N THR A 201 -4.06 18.66 -17.55
CA THR A 201 -3.75 17.25 -17.61
C THR A 201 -2.28 17.03 -17.25
N ALA A 202 -2.04 16.14 -16.29
CA ALA A 202 -0.71 15.72 -15.87
C ALA A 202 -0.54 14.22 -16.15
N THR A 203 0.55 13.86 -16.86
CA THR A 203 0.91 12.47 -17.13
C THR A 203 2.35 12.20 -16.71
N GLY A 204 2.62 10.97 -16.26
CA GLY A 204 3.96 10.58 -15.90
C GLY A 204 4.06 9.10 -15.47
N ARG A 205 5.32 8.71 -15.23
CA ARG A 205 5.67 7.38 -14.73
C ARG A 205 6.80 7.52 -13.74
N PHE A 206 6.76 6.72 -12.69
CA PHE A 206 7.84 6.62 -11.72
C PHE A 206 7.77 5.27 -11.00
N ASP A 207 8.83 4.94 -10.30
CA ASP A 207 8.90 3.72 -9.51
C ASP A 207 8.88 4.05 -8.02
N ILE A 208 8.20 3.21 -7.23
CA ILE A 208 8.26 3.23 -5.77
C ILE A 208 8.74 1.87 -5.26
N ARG A 209 9.40 1.87 -4.12
CA ARG A 209 9.75 0.63 -3.42
C ARG A 209 8.81 0.45 -2.23
N GLN A 210 8.20 -0.71 -2.12
CA GLN A 210 7.32 -1.05 -1.00
C GLN A 210 8.06 -0.95 0.34
N SER A 211 9.30 -1.42 0.37
CA SER A 211 10.17 -1.37 1.55
C SER A 211 10.46 0.04 2.06
N ASP A 212 10.48 1.06 1.21
CA ASP A 212 10.67 2.45 1.61
C ASP A 212 9.51 2.95 2.49
N PHE A 213 8.33 2.35 2.34
CA PHE A 213 7.13 2.67 3.13
C PHE A 213 6.89 1.67 4.26
N GLY A 214 7.86 0.80 4.57
CA GLY A 214 7.73 -0.19 5.63
C GLY A 214 6.87 -1.40 5.28
N ILE A 215 6.51 -1.55 4.02
CA ILE A 215 5.77 -2.70 3.51
C ILE A 215 6.76 -3.80 3.14
N THR A 216 6.56 -4.98 3.69
CA THR A 216 7.31 -6.17 3.26
C THR A 216 6.62 -6.77 2.04
N PRO A 217 7.30 -6.88 0.89
CA PRO A 217 6.71 -7.49 -0.29
C PRO A 217 6.16 -8.89 -0.02
N PHE A 218 4.96 -9.16 -0.50
CA PHE A 218 4.30 -10.45 -0.30
C PHE A 218 5.14 -11.60 -0.82
N SER A 219 5.26 -12.66 -0.02
CA SER A 219 6.10 -13.82 -0.33
C SER A 219 5.48 -15.11 0.21
N ILE A 220 5.52 -16.16 -0.60
CA ILE A 220 5.11 -17.52 -0.22
C ILE A 220 6.18 -18.55 -0.59
N LEU A 221 5.99 -19.78 -0.13
CA LEU A 221 6.89 -20.90 -0.39
C LEU A 221 8.36 -20.60 -0.02
N GLY A 222 8.58 -19.96 1.12
CA GLY A 222 9.93 -19.62 1.58
C GLY A 222 10.69 -18.67 0.64
N GLY A 223 10.00 -17.79 -0.07
CA GLY A 223 10.62 -16.89 -1.04
C GLY A 223 10.60 -17.40 -2.48
N GLY A 224 10.04 -18.59 -2.71
CA GLY A 224 9.95 -19.16 -4.05
C GLY A 224 9.11 -18.32 -5.02
N LEU A 225 8.01 -17.79 -4.54
CA LEU A 225 7.16 -16.85 -5.27
C LEU A 225 6.97 -15.57 -4.46
N GLN A 226 7.33 -14.46 -5.04
CA GLN A 226 7.32 -13.15 -4.39
C GLN A 226 6.73 -12.05 -5.29
N VAL A 227 6.26 -10.99 -4.68
CA VAL A 227 6.03 -9.70 -5.33
C VAL A 227 7.35 -8.92 -5.34
N ALA A 228 7.67 -8.27 -6.45
CA ALA A 228 8.83 -7.40 -6.53
C ALA A 228 8.68 -6.21 -5.57
N ASP A 229 9.77 -5.79 -4.94
CA ASP A 229 9.75 -4.61 -4.07
C ASP A 229 9.40 -3.33 -4.84
N THR A 230 9.88 -3.22 -6.07
CA THR A 230 9.57 -2.10 -6.96
C THR A 230 8.20 -2.26 -7.60
N VAL A 231 7.38 -1.24 -7.45
CA VAL A 231 6.08 -1.07 -8.10
C VAL A 231 6.17 0.10 -9.07
N LYS A 232 5.81 -0.13 -10.33
CA LYS A 232 5.76 0.94 -11.34
C LYS A 232 4.43 1.68 -11.25
N VAL A 233 4.48 2.98 -11.17
CA VAL A 233 3.31 3.86 -11.14
C VAL A 233 3.20 4.59 -12.46
N GLN A 234 2.03 4.52 -13.09
CA GLN A 234 1.67 5.31 -14.28
C GLN A 234 0.46 6.15 -13.93
N PHE A 235 0.42 7.39 -14.39
CA PHE A 235 -0.73 8.24 -14.13
C PHE A 235 -1.08 9.13 -15.31
N HIS A 236 -2.38 9.38 -15.41
CA HIS A 236 -3.00 10.39 -16.24
C HIS A 236 -4.05 11.07 -15.36
N ILE A 237 -3.75 12.25 -14.86
CA ILE A 237 -4.62 13.01 -13.96
C ILE A 237 -5.18 14.18 -14.72
N VAL A 238 -6.50 14.33 -14.68
CA VAL A 238 -7.23 15.44 -15.28
C VAL A 238 -7.87 16.26 -14.17
N ALA A 239 -7.61 17.55 -14.18
CA ALA A 239 -8.28 18.52 -13.32
C ALA A 239 -9.00 19.56 -14.17
N GLU A 240 -10.14 20.01 -13.70
CA GLU A 240 -10.97 20.99 -14.39
C GLU A 240 -11.04 22.27 -13.58
N ARG A 241 -10.89 23.40 -14.26
CA ARG A 241 -10.98 24.73 -13.67
C ARG A 241 -12.42 25.00 -13.22
N ASP A 242 -12.58 25.49 -12.01
CA ASP A 242 -13.86 25.94 -11.45
C ASP A 242 -14.43 27.15 -12.17
#